data_70ba3ea6ca8ee78555b9041cb86cfdc0
#
_entry.id   70ba3ea6ca8ee78555b9041cb86cfdc0
#
_cell.length_a   1.000
_cell.length_b   1.000
_cell.length_c   1.000
_cell.angle_alpha   90.00
_cell.angle_beta   90.00
_cell.angle_gamma   90.00
#
_symmetry.space_group_name_H-M   'P 1'
#
loop_
_entity.id
_entity.type
_entity.pdbx_description
1 polymer ?
#
loop_
_entity_poly.entity_id
_entity_poly.type
_entity_poly.pdbx_seq_one_letter_code
_entity_poly.pdbx_strand_id
1 'polypeptide(L)'
;MTTLDKRIPYYPVLMVLTQPPVITDIPLAQGYSFHPYEPSYKEAWIALHVSLGQLDSMEAGRRYFEETFEAQPKELQQNMILVVDENGQLAGTSSVWEGYHFGERRMRVHWVGVDERHQRKGLAKSLMLKTIQLYSSLHCEHPLYLTTQTNSYVAISMYQRLGFTAYMVSMPVNFHANAETFAKDNETAWRIIGEQLHKL
;
A
#
# COMPACT_ATOMS: atom_id res chain seq x y z
N MET A 1 5.25 1.88 -8.60
CA MET A 1 5.35 3.04 -7.69
C MET A 1 6.68 3.68 -7.98
N THR A 2 6.72 4.98 -8.12
CA THR A 2 7.99 5.71 -8.28
C THR A 2 8.77 5.66 -6.97
N THR A 3 10.08 5.63 -7.07
CA THR A 3 11.02 5.81 -5.95
C THR A 3 10.61 7.02 -5.11
N LEU A 4 10.76 6.93 -3.81
CA LEU A 4 10.47 8.02 -2.88
C LEU A 4 11.26 9.28 -3.25
N ASP A 5 10.60 10.42 -3.40
CA ASP A 5 11.30 11.69 -3.66
C ASP A 5 11.91 12.23 -2.36
N LYS A 6 13.18 11.87 -2.12
CA LYS A 6 13.92 12.27 -0.92
C LYS A 6 14.13 13.78 -0.76
N ARG A 7 13.79 14.59 -1.77
CA ARG A 7 13.85 16.07 -1.67
C ARG A 7 12.64 16.65 -0.95
N ILE A 8 11.58 15.86 -0.82
CA ILE A 8 10.35 16.25 -0.13
C ILE A 8 10.49 15.91 1.37
N PRO A 9 10.19 16.84 2.29
CA PRO A 9 10.16 16.53 3.72
C PRO A 9 9.25 15.36 4.03
N TYR A 10 9.72 14.46 4.89
CA TYR A 10 8.96 13.29 5.29
C TYR A 10 7.95 13.66 6.38
N TYR A 11 6.67 13.46 6.10
CA TYR A 11 5.59 13.43 7.08
C TYR A 11 4.74 12.19 6.82
N PRO A 12 4.46 11.37 7.84
CA PRO A 12 3.54 10.25 7.69
C PRO A 12 2.11 10.79 7.55
N VAL A 13 1.33 10.17 6.67
CA VAL A 13 -0.08 10.50 6.46
C VAL A 13 -0.92 9.23 6.40
N LEU A 14 -2.20 9.36 6.76
CA LEU A 14 -3.18 8.30 6.67
C LEU A 14 -4.29 8.72 5.71
N MET A 15 -4.76 7.78 4.90
CA MET A 15 -5.90 7.96 4.00
C MET A 15 -6.96 6.90 4.26
N VAL A 16 -8.22 7.26 4.05
CA VAL A 16 -9.38 6.40 4.31
C VAL A 16 -10.27 6.32 3.07
N LEU A 17 -10.76 5.11 2.76
CA LEU A 17 -11.75 4.84 1.73
C LEU A 17 -13.08 4.49 2.39
N THR A 18 -13.95 5.48 2.56
CA THR A 18 -15.23 5.32 3.25
C THR A 18 -16.31 4.68 2.38
N GLN A 19 -16.21 4.89 1.06
CA GLN A 19 -17.14 4.35 0.09
C GLN A 19 -16.36 3.66 -1.03
N PRO A 20 -16.07 2.35 -0.88
CA PRO A 20 -15.37 1.60 -1.92
C PRO A 20 -16.18 1.62 -3.21
N PRO A 21 -15.57 1.94 -4.37
CA PRO A 21 -16.24 1.84 -5.64
C PRO A 21 -16.56 0.37 -5.99
N VAL A 22 -17.65 0.15 -6.72
CA VAL A 22 -17.94 -1.17 -7.29
C VAL A 22 -16.93 -1.45 -8.41
N ILE A 23 -16.10 -2.47 -8.24
CA ILE A 23 -15.08 -2.86 -9.20
C ILE A 23 -15.63 -4.01 -10.05
N THR A 24 -16.02 -3.72 -11.28
CA THR A 24 -16.53 -4.71 -12.25
C THR A 24 -15.45 -5.24 -13.18
N ASP A 25 -14.44 -4.44 -13.45
CA ASP A 25 -13.32 -4.80 -14.32
C ASP A 25 -12.00 -4.29 -13.77
N ILE A 26 -10.94 -5.08 -13.91
CA ILE A 26 -9.59 -4.72 -13.46
C ILE A 26 -8.66 -4.89 -14.66
N PRO A 27 -8.34 -3.80 -15.37
CA PRO A 27 -7.45 -3.86 -16.51
C PRO A 27 -6.06 -4.27 -16.05
N LEU A 28 -5.47 -5.25 -16.74
CA LEU A 28 -4.11 -5.71 -16.51
C LEU A 28 -3.35 -5.66 -17.84
N ALA A 29 -2.12 -5.17 -17.83
CA ALA A 29 -1.31 -5.09 -19.03
C ALA A 29 -1.07 -6.50 -19.64
N GLN A 30 -0.96 -6.57 -20.96
CA GLN A 30 -0.64 -7.82 -21.65
C GLN A 30 0.67 -8.42 -21.14
N GLY A 31 0.73 -9.74 -20.96
CA GLY A 31 1.87 -10.47 -20.42
C GLY A 31 1.93 -10.47 -18.89
N TYR A 32 0.88 -9.99 -18.22
CA TYR A 32 0.78 -10.03 -16.75
C TYR A 32 -0.46 -10.78 -16.31
N SER A 33 -0.39 -11.42 -15.14
CA SER A 33 -1.53 -12.07 -14.50
C SER A 33 -1.52 -11.85 -12.99
N PHE A 34 -2.72 -11.85 -12.39
CA PHE A 34 -2.83 -11.96 -10.93
C PHE A 34 -2.53 -13.39 -10.50
N HIS A 35 -1.78 -13.51 -9.42
CA HIS A 35 -1.41 -14.80 -8.85
C HIS A 35 -1.70 -14.80 -7.34
N PRO A 36 -2.26 -15.87 -6.76
CA PRO A 36 -2.36 -16.01 -5.33
C PRO A 36 -0.95 -16.13 -4.73
N TYR A 37 -0.82 -15.79 -3.45
CA TYR A 37 0.44 -16.01 -2.77
C TYR A 37 0.72 -17.52 -2.65
N GLU A 38 1.97 -17.89 -2.94
CA GLU A 38 2.56 -19.20 -2.69
C GLU A 38 3.92 -19.02 -1.98
N PRO A 39 4.34 -20.00 -1.14
CA PRO A 39 5.60 -19.89 -0.38
C PRO A 39 6.85 -19.63 -1.24
N SER A 40 6.85 -20.08 -2.49
CA SER A 40 7.92 -19.83 -3.48
C SER A 40 8.15 -18.34 -3.77
N TYR A 41 7.16 -17.47 -3.54
CA TYR A 41 7.27 -16.02 -3.76
C TYR A 41 7.81 -15.25 -2.56
N LYS A 42 8.01 -15.87 -1.38
CA LYS A 42 8.50 -15.17 -0.16
C LYS A 42 9.77 -14.35 -0.44
N GLU A 43 10.81 -14.99 -0.95
CA GLU A 43 12.09 -14.31 -1.20
C GLU A 43 11.97 -13.22 -2.27
N ALA A 44 11.16 -13.46 -3.32
CA ALA A 44 10.90 -12.47 -4.36
C ALA A 44 10.13 -11.25 -3.82
N TRP A 45 9.16 -11.47 -2.92
CA TRP A 45 8.44 -10.42 -2.23
C TRP A 45 9.39 -9.56 -1.38
N ILE A 46 10.24 -10.20 -0.58
CA ILE A 46 11.22 -9.50 0.26
C ILE A 46 12.20 -8.70 -0.61
N ALA A 47 12.75 -9.32 -1.65
CA ALA A 47 13.68 -8.66 -2.58
C ALA A 47 13.05 -7.44 -3.26
N LEU A 48 11.77 -7.54 -3.66
CA LEU A 48 11.02 -6.42 -4.22
C LEU A 48 10.96 -5.24 -3.22
N HIS A 49 10.58 -5.47 -1.98
CA HIS A 49 10.42 -4.40 -1.00
C HIS A 49 11.77 -3.83 -0.51
N VAL A 50 12.82 -4.62 -0.51
CA VAL A 50 14.20 -4.13 -0.30
C VAL A 50 14.63 -3.23 -1.46
N SER A 51 14.41 -3.64 -2.70
CA SER A 51 14.76 -2.84 -3.88
C SER A 51 14.03 -1.51 -3.96
N LEU A 52 12.79 -1.46 -3.43
CA LEU A 52 11.98 -0.25 -3.34
C LEU A 52 12.35 0.64 -2.13
N GLY A 53 13.30 0.21 -1.29
CA GLY A 53 13.70 0.93 -0.08
C GLY A 53 12.63 0.95 1.02
N GLN A 54 11.71 -0.01 1.00
CA GLN A 54 10.66 -0.18 2.01
C GLN A 54 11.09 -1.13 3.14
N LEU A 55 12.09 -1.96 2.89
CA LEU A 55 12.77 -2.81 3.86
C LEU A 55 14.27 -2.52 3.83
N ASP A 56 14.90 -2.53 4.99
CA ASP A 56 16.31 -2.17 5.15
C ASP A 56 17.26 -3.24 4.58
N SER A 57 16.88 -4.52 4.70
CA SER A 57 17.68 -5.66 4.24
C SER A 57 16.83 -6.91 4.03
N MET A 58 17.40 -7.88 3.34
CA MET A 58 16.77 -9.22 3.17
C MET A 58 16.53 -9.89 4.54
N GLU A 59 17.44 -9.76 5.47
CA GLU A 59 17.29 -10.34 6.82
C GLU A 59 16.15 -9.69 7.60
N ALA A 60 16.09 -8.36 7.62
CA ALA A 60 14.99 -7.63 8.23
C ALA A 60 13.66 -7.99 7.57
N GLY A 61 13.66 -8.14 6.25
CA GLY A 61 12.50 -8.56 5.49
C GLY A 61 12.00 -9.97 5.82
N ARG A 62 12.90 -10.95 5.99
CA ARG A 62 12.51 -12.32 6.39
C ARG A 62 11.87 -12.32 7.76
N ARG A 63 12.48 -11.65 8.74
CA ARG A 63 11.93 -11.51 10.10
C ARG A 63 10.55 -10.87 10.08
N TYR A 64 10.42 -9.73 9.38
CA TYR A 64 9.13 -9.05 9.24
C TYR A 64 8.06 -9.95 8.60
N PHE A 65 8.43 -10.68 7.52
CA PHE A 65 7.52 -11.55 6.80
C PHE A 65 7.02 -12.71 7.69
N GLU A 66 7.92 -13.32 8.44
CA GLU A 66 7.62 -14.40 9.39
C GLU A 66 6.69 -13.92 10.50
N GLU A 67 7.02 -12.81 11.14
CA GLU A 67 6.24 -12.26 12.27
C GLU A 67 4.88 -11.72 11.84
N THR A 68 4.77 -11.14 10.63
CA THR A 68 3.56 -10.47 10.20
C THR A 68 2.65 -11.37 9.38
N PHE A 69 3.20 -12.07 8.41
CA PHE A 69 2.42 -12.80 7.42
C PHE A 69 2.34 -14.31 7.71
N GLU A 70 3.45 -14.96 7.99
CA GLU A 70 3.45 -16.41 8.23
C GLU A 70 2.81 -16.79 9.56
N ALA A 71 2.68 -15.85 10.49
CA ALA A 71 1.88 -16.03 11.70
C ALA A 71 0.37 -16.24 11.40
N GLN A 72 -0.10 -15.83 10.21
CA GLN A 72 -1.49 -15.93 9.75
C GLN A 72 -1.56 -16.54 8.33
N PRO A 73 -1.24 -17.84 8.15
CA PRO A 73 -1.02 -18.43 6.84
C PRO A 73 -2.27 -18.49 5.95
N LYS A 74 -3.46 -18.55 6.53
CA LYS A 74 -4.73 -18.54 5.78
C LYS A 74 -4.99 -17.14 5.21
N GLU A 75 -4.84 -16.12 6.04
CA GLU A 75 -4.98 -14.72 5.68
C GLU A 75 -3.91 -14.32 4.66
N LEU A 76 -2.67 -14.80 4.82
CA LEU A 76 -1.60 -14.58 3.86
C LEU A 76 -1.98 -15.08 2.47
N GLN A 77 -2.47 -16.31 2.36
CA GLN A 77 -2.88 -16.90 1.09
C GLN A 77 -4.09 -16.18 0.47
N GLN A 78 -5.03 -15.71 1.28
CA GLN A 78 -6.26 -15.07 0.81
C GLN A 78 -6.08 -13.59 0.50
N ASN A 79 -5.26 -12.89 1.27
CA ASN A 79 -5.23 -11.44 1.30
C ASN A 79 -3.99 -10.82 0.66
N MET A 80 -2.97 -11.61 0.30
CA MET A 80 -1.83 -11.15 -0.48
C MET A 80 -2.10 -11.35 -1.97
N ILE A 81 -1.99 -10.26 -2.73
CA ILE A 81 -2.22 -10.21 -4.18
C ILE A 81 -0.87 -10.01 -4.84
N LEU A 82 -0.54 -10.91 -5.75
CA LEU A 82 0.66 -10.80 -6.58
C LEU A 82 0.26 -10.51 -8.02
N VAL A 83 1.11 -9.78 -8.72
CA VAL A 83 1.13 -9.69 -10.19
C VAL A 83 2.44 -10.28 -10.66
N VAL A 84 2.34 -11.25 -11.56
CA VAL A 84 3.50 -11.90 -12.18
C VAL A 84 3.53 -11.63 -13.69
N ASP A 85 4.72 -11.67 -14.27
CA ASP A 85 4.90 -11.59 -15.72
C ASP A 85 4.68 -12.96 -16.40
N GLU A 86 4.83 -13.01 -17.71
CA GLU A 86 4.65 -14.23 -18.52
C GLU A 86 5.62 -15.37 -18.16
N ASN A 87 6.72 -15.08 -17.47
CA ASN A 87 7.69 -16.05 -16.97
C ASN A 87 7.42 -16.48 -15.53
N GLY A 88 6.31 -16.01 -14.91
CA GLY A 88 5.98 -16.27 -13.51
C GLY A 88 6.84 -15.47 -12.52
N GLN A 89 7.58 -14.44 -12.97
CA GLN A 89 8.38 -13.61 -12.08
C GLN A 89 7.51 -12.53 -11.43
N LEU A 90 7.76 -12.26 -10.15
CA LEU A 90 7.02 -11.25 -9.39
C LEU A 90 7.28 -9.85 -9.96
N ALA A 91 6.23 -9.21 -10.45
CA ALA A 91 6.26 -7.85 -10.98
C ALA A 91 5.70 -6.82 -9.98
N GLY A 92 4.84 -7.24 -9.06
CA GLY A 92 4.29 -6.36 -8.05
C GLY A 92 3.38 -7.07 -7.06
N THR A 93 3.08 -6.39 -5.95
CA THR A 93 2.28 -6.94 -4.87
C THR A 93 1.44 -5.86 -4.17
N SER A 94 0.38 -6.29 -3.53
CA SER A 94 -0.42 -5.54 -2.57
C SER A 94 -1.12 -6.52 -1.64
N SER A 95 -1.51 -6.08 -0.45
CA SER A 95 -2.32 -6.92 0.44
C SER A 95 -3.41 -6.12 1.14
N VAL A 96 -4.48 -6.83 1.55
CA VAL A 96 -5.44 -6.37 2.55
C VAL A 96 -5.03 -7.00 3.87
N TRP A 97 -4.53 -6.19 4.79
CA TRP A 97 -3.99 -6.71 6.05
C TRP A 97 -4.53 -5.95 7.25
N GLU A 98 -4.49 -6.57 8.40
CA GLU A 98 -4.92 -5.92 9.63
C GLU A 98 -3.98 -4.78 10.05
N GLY A 99 -4.55 -3.84 10.75
CA GLY A 99 -3.82 -2.74 11.36
C GLY A 99 -4.60 -2.16 12.53
N TYR A 100 -3.90 -1.46 13.42
CA TYR A 100 -4.43 -1.02 14.71
C TYR A 100 -4.32 0.48 14.93
N HIS A 101 -4.21 1.26 13.84
CA HIS A 101 -4.03 2.72 13.91
C HIS A 101 -5.24 3.49 14.50
N PHE A 102 -6.37 2.81 14.67
CA PHE A 102 -7.59 3.37 15.29
C PHE A 102 -7.87 2.83 16.69
N GLY A 103 -6.89 2.15 17.33
CA GLY A 103 -7.05 1.51 18.63
C GLY A 103 -7.81 0.18 18.60
N GLU A 104 -8.26 -0.23 17.43
CA GLU A 104 -8.98 -1.49 17.16
C GLU A 104 -8.48 -2.10 15.85
N ARG A 105 -8.79 -3.38 15.65
CA ARG A 105 -8.45 -4.11 14.44
C ARG A 105 -9.29 -3.61 13.27
N ARG A 106 -8.62 -3.07 12.24
CA ARG A 106 -9.22 -2.68 10.97
C ARG A 106 -8.38 -3.17 9.81
N MET A 107 -9.01 -3.34 8.64
CA MET A 107 -8.26 -3.72 7.43
C MET A 107 -7.63 -2.51 6.76
N ARG A 108 -6.40 -2.67 6.29
CA ARG A 108 -5.65 -1.65 5.55
C ARG A 108 -5.06 -2.21 4.28
N VAL A 109 -4.84 -1.33 3.32
CA VAL A 109 -3.92 -1.62 2.20
C VAL A 109 -2.51 -1.68 2.76
N HIS A 110 -1.81 -2.76 2.49
CA HIS A 110 -0.49 -2.99 3.07
C HIS A 110 0.49 -3.48 2.01
N TRP A 111 1.74 -2.97 2.07
CA TRP A 111 2.84 -3.36 1.20
C TRP A 111 2.52 -3.33 -0.30
N VAL A 112 2.15 -2.15 -0.82
CA VAL A 112 1.99 -1.96 -2.26
C VAL A 112 3.36 -1.69 -2.88
N GLY A 113 3.75 -2.52 -3.82
CA GLY A 113 5.01 -2.39 -4.54
C GLY A 113 4.90 -2.87 -5.99
N VAL A 114 5.61 -2.20 -6.89
CA VAL A 114 5.80 -2.63 -8.30
C VAL A 114 7.28 -2.49 -8.62
N ASP A 115 7.89 -3.57 -9.07
CA ASP A 115 9.29 -3.60 -9.47
C ASP A 115 9.57 -2.54 -10.53
N GLU A 116 10.70 -1.85 -10.43
CA GLU A 116 11.06 -0.73 -11.31
C GLU A 116 11.04 -1.10 -12.79
N ARG A 117 11.42 -2.33 -13.12
CA ARG A 117 11.42 -2.88 -14.49
C ARG A 117 10.01 -3.03 -15.07
N HIS A 118 9.00 -3.10 -14.20
CA HIS A 118 7.59 -3.31 -14.56
C HIS A 118 6.71 -2.09 -14.32
N GLN A 119 7.28 -0.94 -13.93
CA GLN A 119 6.53 0.30 -13.71
C GLN A 119 6.00 0.92 -15.00
N ARG A 120 5.12 1.92 -14.89
CA ARG A 120 4.45 2.66 -15.98
C ARG A 120 3.60 1.83 -16.93
N LYS A 121 3.22 0.62 -16.51
CA LYS A 121 2.32 -0.30 -17.22
C LYS A 121 0.93 -0.41 -16.57
N GLY A 122 0.61 0.47 -15.62
CA GLY A 122 -0.68 0.47 -14.93
C GLY A 122 -0.79 -0.55 -13.78
N LEU A 123 0.22 -1.40 -13.51
CA LEU A 123 0.15 -2.50 -12.55
C LEU A 123 -0.22 -2.04 -11.13
N ALA A 124 0.32 -0.91 -10.67
CA ALA A 124 -0.01 -0.37 -9.35
C ALA A 124 -1.52 -0.06 -9.23
N LYS A 125 -2.13 0.53 -10.27
CA LYS A 125 -3.57 0.78 -10.31
C LYS A 125 -4.36 -0.52 -10.30
N SER A 126 -3.95 -1.51 -11.10
CA SER A 126 -4.61 -2.82 -11.18
C SER A 126 -4.53 -3.56 -9.83
N LEU A 127 -3.36 -3.53 -9.15
CA LEU A 127 -3.19 -4.05 -7.80
C LEU A 127 -4.14 -3.38 -6.80
N MET A 128 -4.22 -2.05 -6.82
CA MET A 128 -5.11 -1.32 -5.91
C MET A 128 -6.59 -1.61 -6.18
N LEU A 129 -7.02 -1.70 -7.45
CA LEU A 129 -8.38 -2.10 -7.79
C LEU A 129 -8.67 -3.51 -7.27
N LYS A 130 -7.73 -4.45 -7.44
CA LYS A 130 -7.87 -5.82 -6.92
C LYS A 130 -7.92 -5.85 -5.39
N THR A 131 -7.14 -5.01 -4.72
CA THR A 131 -7.15 -4.84 -3.27
C THR A 131 -8.50 -4.31 -2.77
N ILE A 132 -9.08 -3.29 -3.44
CA ILE A 132 -10.40 -2.75 -3.09
C ILE A 132 -11.50 -3.80 -3.33
N GLN A 133 -11.43 -4.54 -4.45
CA GLN A 133 -12.37 -5.63 -4.75
C GLN A 133 -12.32 -6.72 -3.67
N LEU A 134 -11.12 -7.15 -3.27
CA LEU A 134 -10.92 -8.12 -2.21
C LEU A 134 -11.48 -7.60 -0.88
N TYR A 135 -11.11 -6.37 -0.50
CA TYR A 135 -11.63 -5.76 0.73
C TYR A 135 -13.16 -5.73 0.77
N SER A 136 -13.81 -5.38 -0.35
CA SER A 136 -15.27 -5.36 -0.44
C SER A 136 -15.90 -6.75 -0.24
N SER A 137 -15.21 -7.82 -0.63
CA SER A 137 -15.67 -9.20 -0.41
C SER A 137 -15.51 -9.70 1.03
N LEU A 138 -14.69 -9.02 1.85
CA LEU A 138 -14.49 -9.37 3.25
C LEU A 138 -15.60 -8.85 4.18
N HIS A 139 -16.52 -8.00 3.66
CA HIS A 139 -17.64 -7.43 4.41
C HIS A 139 -17.23 -6.78 5.74
N CYS A 140 -16.11 -6.03 5.74
CA CYS A 140 -15.59 -5.40 6.93
C CYS A 140 -16.49 -4.25 7.40
N GLU A 141 -16.64 -4.08 8.72
CA GLU A 141 -17.47 -3.02 9.32
C GLU A 141 -16.86 -1.62 9.18
N HIS A 142 -15.53 -1.54 9.17
CA HIS A 142 -14.80 -0.27 9.17
C HIS A 142 -14.26 0.06 7.79
N PRO A 143 -14.13 1.35 7.42
CA PRO A 143 -13.53 1.75 6.15
C PRO A 143 -12.10 1.22 5.95
N LEU A 144 -11.77 0.87 4.70
CA LEU A 144 -10.41 0.53 4.31
C LEU A 144 -9.52 1.77 4.47
N TYR A 145 -8.32 1.59 5.01
CA TYR A 145 -7.37 2.68 5.13
C TYR A 145 -5.98 2.29 4.63
N LEU A 146 -5.12 3.26 4.50
CA LEU A 146 -3.70 3.06 4.25
C LEU A 146 -2.86 4.11 5.00
N THR A 147 -1.62 3.76 5.30
CA THR A 147 -0.60 4.70 5.77
C THR A 147 0.42 4.91 4.66
N THR A 148 0.84 6.14 4.48
CA THR A 148 1.84 6.54 3.49
C THR A 148 2.59 7.79 3.99
N GLN A 149 3.29 8.49 3.11
CA GLN A 149 4.07 9.67 3.48
C GLN A 149 4.13 10.68 2.34
N THR A 150 4.47 11.93 2.67
CA THR A 150 4.51 13.06 1.73
C THR A 150 5.33 12.80 0.47
N ASN A 151 6.49 12.16 0.59
CA ASN A 151 7.39 11.85 -0.53
C ASN A 151 6.89 10.71 -1.43
N SER A 152 5.72 10.13 -1.12
CA SER A 152 4.97 9.23 -2.01
C SER A 152 3.81 9.91 -2.74
N TYR A 153 3.87 11.23 -2.97
CA TYR A 153 2.77 12.03 -3.52
C TYR A 153 2.21 11.50 -4.86
N VAL A 154 3.03 10.87 -5.68
CA VAL A 154 2.57 10.22 -6.94
C VAL A 154 1.63 9.05 -6.64
N ALA A 155 1.94 8.24 -5.62
CA ALA A 155 1.05 7.16 -5.17
C ALA A 155 -0.23 7.73 -4.53
N ILE A 156 -0.10 8.81 -3.75
CA ILE A 156 -1.23 9.51 -3.14
C ILE A 156 -2.20 10.02 -4.22
N SER A 157 -1.69 10.57 -5.33
CA SER A 157 -2.53 10.95 -6.49
C SER A 157 -3.36 9.76 -7.01
N MET A 158 -2.76 8.59 -7.12
CA MET A 158 -3.47 7.39 -7.52
C MET A 158 -4.53 6.98 -6.49
N TYR A 159 -4.20 7.00 -5.19
CA TYR A 159 -5.15 6.69 -4.12
C TYR A 159 -6.34 7.64 -4.10
N GLN A 160 -6.13 8.94 -4.28
CA GLN A 160 -7.21 9.93 -4.39
C GLN A 160 -8.14 9.63 -5.58
N ARG A 161 -7.60 9.26 -6.75
CA ARG A 161 -8.41 8.87 -7.93
C ARG A 161 -9.21 7.58 -7.70
N LEU A 162 -8.82 6.77 -6.73
CA LEU A 162 -9.54 5.56 -6.30
C LEU A 162 -10.53 5.83 -5.16
N GLY A 163 -10.68 7.08 -4.73
CA GLY A 163 -11.65 7.50 -3.72
C GLY A 163 -11.10 7.59 -2.29
N PHE A 164 -9.80 7.33 -2.06
CA PHE A 164 -9.21 7.58 -0.75
C PHE A 164 -9.12 9.07 -0.46
N THR A 165 -9.46 9.44 0.76
CA THR A 165 -9.41 10.83 1.26
C THR A 165 -8.41 10.96 2.41
N ALA A 166 -7.90 12.17 2.62
CA ALA A 166 -7.03 12.49 3.73
C ALA A 166 -7.73 12.27 5.07
N TYR A 167 -7.05 11.65 6.03
CA TYR A 167 -7.51 11.58 7.41
C TYR A 167 -6.96 12.76 8.20
N MET A 168 -7.85 13.66 8.64
CA MET A 168 -7.51 14.95 9.25
C MET A 168 -8.05 15.09 10.69
N VAL A 169 -8.30 13.97 11.37
CA VAL A 169 -8.93 13.99 12.69
C VAL A 169 -7.87 13.91 13.80
N SER A 170 -7.90 12.87 14.62
CA SER A 170 -6.95 12.65 15.72
C SER A 170 -5.71 11.90 15.26
N MET A 171 -4.61 12.02 16.01
CA MET A 171 -3.43 11.22 15.75
C MET A 171 -3.75 9.72 15.85
N PRO A 172 -3.45 8.93 14.83
CA PRO A 172 -3.65 7.49 14.90
C PRO A 172 -2.74 6.84 15.95
N VAL A 173 -3.23 5.79 16.61
CA VAL A 173 -2.43 4.97 17.52
C VAL A 173 -1.31 4.27 16.73
N ASN A 174 -0.15 4.06 17.33
CA ASN A 174 1.02 3.46 16.69
C ASN A 174 1.48 4.18 15.41
N PHE A 175 1.19 5.47 15.31
CA PHE A 175 1.61 6.30 14.21
C PHE A 175 2.94 6.98 14.56
N HIS A 176 3.93 6.84 13.70
CA HIS A 176 5.28 7.39 13.94
C HIS A 176 5.30 8.91 13.70
N ALA A 177 4.63 9.66 14.59
CA ALA A 177 4.55 11.12 14.59
C ALA A 177 4.62 11.66 16.02
N ASN A 178 4.94 12.95 16.17
CA ASN A 178 4.89 13.61 17.47
C ASN A 178 3.45 14.01 17.79
N ALA A 179 2.91 13.54 18.91
CA ALA A 179 1.53 13.79 19.31
C ALA A 179 1.22 15.29 19.52
N GLU A 180 2.19 16.07 20.04
CA GLU A 180 2.01 17.50 20.31
C GLU A 180 1.94 18.35 19.03
N THR A 181 2.61 17.92 17.96
CA THR A 181 2.68 18.66 16.70
C THR A 181 1.83 18.04 15.60
N PHE A 182 1.24 16.86 15.83
CA PHE A 182 0.57 16.06 14.79
C PHE A 182 -0.43 16.85 13.96
N ALA A 183 -1.32 17.63 14.58
CA ALA A 183 -2.33 18.38 13.83
C ALA A 183 -1.69 19.34 12.82
N LYS A 184 -0.69 20.12 13.27
CA LYS A 184 0.07 21.07 12.43
C LYS A 184 0.91 20.36 11.37
N ASP A 185 1.54 19.25 11.74
CA ASP A 185 2.39 18.46 10.83
C ASP A 185 1.53 17.79 9.76
N ASN A 186 0.34 17.29 10.12
CA ASN A 186 -0.60 16.70 9.17
C ASN A 186 -1.14 17.74 8.18
N GLU A 187 -1.51 18.95 8.63
CA GLU A 187 -1.88 20.06 7.74
C GLU A 187 -0.72 20.43 6.79
N THR A 188 0.49 20.52 7.33
CA THR A 188 1.71 20.79 6.54
C THR A 188 1.96 19.71 5.51
N ALA A 189 1.81 18.43 5.89
CA ALA A 189 1.94 17.29 5.01
C ALA A 189 0.99 17.39 3.81
N TRP A 190 -0.29 17.64 4.07
CA TRP A 190 -1.29 17.72 2.99
C TRP A 190 -1.13 18.96 2.12
N ARG A 191 -0.64 20.09 2.65
CA ARG A 191 -0.26 21.25 1.85
C ARG A 191 0.91 20.92 0.90
N ILE A 192 1.98 20.28 1.42
CA ILE A 192 3.11 19.83 0.60
C ILE A 192 2.65 18.87 -0.50
N ILE A 193 1.81 17.88 -0.17
CA ILE A 193 1.26 16.94 -1.14
C ILE A 193 0.50 17.71 -2.22
N GLY A 194 -0.39 18.62 -1.86
CA GLY A 194 -1.14 19.46 -2.80
C GLY A 194 -0.23 20.23 -3.75
N GLU A 195 0.81 20.90 -3.25
CA GLU A 195 1.80 21.63 -4.04
C GLU A 195 2.55 20.72 -5.04
N GLN A 196 2.86 19.47 -4.66
CA GLN A 196 3.49 18.52 -5.58
C GLN A 196 2.52 17.99 -6.64
N LEU A 197 1.27 17.74 -6.27
CA LEU A 197 0.25 17.25 -7.20
C LEU A 197 -0.09 18.27 -8.30
N HIS A 198 -0.03 19.58 -7.98
CA HIS A 198 -0.20 20.64 -8.97
C HIS A 198 0.94 20.72 -10.01
N LYS A 199 2.06 20.04 -9.78
CA LYS A 199 3.22 19.99 -10.69
C LYS A 199 3.23 18.75 -11.60
N LEU A 200 2.31 17.80 -11.39
CA LEU A 200 2.16 16.58 -12.20
C LEU A 200 1.31 16.84 -13.44
#